data_825aedc918188ec02ffb0eb9c3465144
#
_entry.id   825aedc918188ec02ffb0eb9c3465144
#
_cell.length_a   1.000
_cell.length_b   1.000
_cell.length_c   1.000
_cell.angle_alpha   90.00
_cell.angle_beta   90.00
_cell.angle_gamma   90.00
#
_symmetry.space_group_name_H-M   'P 1'
#
loop_
_entity.id
_entity.type
_entity.pdbx_description
1 polymer ?
#
loop_
_entity_poly.entity_id
_entity_poly.type
_entity_poly.pdbx_seq_one_letter_code
_entity_poly.pdbx_strand_id
1 'polypeptide(L)'
;MLGAVTSAVPESRRIVFLYVAAGAVFATIAARGLTVPLYAHDLGASRFEVGALFSVATIAAAILSLPSGVLVDRFGARTLLGISLVLTAFSQLATALTPSVAPLFLWQIIGGLAAGAQQSAVFSAVTESVPRGKLGRAMGWLTLSMQLGFTLGPALAGLALRWIDVRTDIAVTTALLIFTIPGALATSQTRQHAGQGLSLVAPLRALARQVAFAPVVIGLISMTLAWGTFGAFVPIFAREGLGLPAAQVGYLLALQAVFNAGSRPIAGRLVDRARRRWPIVLTGVVIWSAAMVVLGHLTGFLVPAIVIAVGTPFMATAFVAIGVVFGDLSSASTRGVTMGIYGTVLFIGLSAGPLIFGPIVQNAGYAAGFTACAVVSVLLGLVMAGMQAEPLRRRSEVPLPPTAPGT
;
A
#
# COMPACT_ATOMS: atom_id res chain seq x y z
N MET A 1 -31.48 -5.73 -17.84
CA MET A 1 -30.69 -6.51 -18.81
C MET A 1 -29.32 -7.00 -18.28
N LEU A 2 -28.64 -6.32 -17.39
CA LEU A 2 -27.36 -6.78 -16.79
C LEU A 2 -27.50 -8.02 -15.86
N GLY A 3 -28.68 -8.28 -15.29
CA GLY A 3 -28.92 -9.44 -14.41
C GLY A 3 -29.00 -10.79 -15.14
N ALA A 4 -29.34 -10.81 -16.43
CA ALA A 4 -29.49 -12.04 -17.20
C ALA A 4 -28.16 -12.58 -17.74
N VAL A 5 -27.13 -11.72 -17.93
CA VAL A 5 -25.79 -12.11 -18.41
C VAL A 5 -24.98 -12.82 -17.31
N THR A 6 -25.29 -12.54 -16.04
CA THR A 6 -24.53 -13.08 -14.90
C THR A 6 -24.89 -14.52 -14.53
N SER A 7 -26.05 -15.04 -14.96
CA SER A 7 -26.49 -16.42 -14.69
C SER A 7 -25.83 -17.48 -15.57
N ALA A 8 -25.20 -17.09 -16.69
CA ALA A 8 -24.64 -18.01 -17.68
C ALA A 8 -23.16 -18.40 -17.44
N VAL A 9 -22.44 -17.73 -16.53
CA VAL A 9 -21.02 -18.04 -16.27
C VAL A 9 -20.88 -19.00 -15.09
N PRO A 10 -20.21 -20.16 -15.25
CA PRO A 10 -19.94 -21.09 -14.15
C PRO A 10 -19.21 -20.40 -12.99
N GLU A 11 -19.53 -20.78 -11.73
CA GLU A 11 -18.98 -20.18 -10.51
C GLU A 11 -17.45 -20.16 -10.50
N SER A 12 -16.82 -21.22 -11.00
CA SER A 12 -15.36 -21.30 -11.13
C SER A 12 -14.77 -20.25 -12.07
N ARG A 13 -15.46 -19.91 -13.15
CA ARG A 13 -15.01 -18.87 -14.08
C ARG A 13 -15.20 -17.47 -13.51
N ARG A 14 -16.26 -17.22 -12.74
CA ARG A 14 -16.50 -15.92 -12.10
C ARG A 14 -15.37 -15.55 -11.13
N ILE A 15 -14.92 -16.50 -10.33
CA ILE A 15 -13.83 -16.23 -9.37
C ILE A 15 -12.49 -15.97 -10.07
N VAL A 16 -12.21 -16.65 -11.19
CA VAL A 16 -11.02 -16.38 -12.01
C VAL A 16 -11.07 -14.96 -12.58
N PHE A 17 -12.22 -14.54 -13.15
CA PHE A 17 -12.41 -13.17 -13.62
C PHE A 17 -12.20 -12.14 -12.52
N LEU A 18 -12.62 -12.43 -11.28
CA LEU A 18 -12.39 -11.54 -10.13
C LEU A 18 -10.90 -11.40 -9.78
N TYR A 19 -10.14 -12.50 -9.83
CA TYR A 19 -8.69 -12.45 -9.63
C TYR A 19 -7.97 -11.67 -10.73
N VAL A 20 -8.33 -11.90 -11.97
CA VAL A 20 -7.76 -11.16 -13.12
C VAL A 20 -8.10 -9.68 -13.00
N ALA A 21 -9.36 -9.35 -12.71
CA ALA A 21 -9.78 -7.96 -12.50
C ALA A 21 -9.03 -7.31 -11.33
N ALA A 22 -8.87 -8.01 -10.19
CA ALA A 22 -8.08 -7.52 -9.08
C ALA A 22 -6.62 -7.26 -9.49
N GLY A 23 -5.98 -8.19 -10.20
CA GLY A 23 -4.62 -8.03 -10.71
C GLY A 23 -4.49 -6.80 -11.63
N ALA A 24 -5.42 -6.60 -12.55
CA ALA A 24 -5.45 -5.46 -13.47
C ALA A 24 -5.66 -4.12 -12.73
N VAL A 25 -6.56 -4.10 -11.74
CA VAL A 25 -6.77 -2.93 -10.88
C VAL A 25 -5.49 -2.53 -10.16
N PHE A 26 -4.81 -3.50 -9.53
CA PHE A 26 -3.57 -3.21 -8.81
C PHE A 26 -2.40 -2.89 -9.75
N ALA A 27 -2.39 -3.44 -10.97
CA ALA A 27 -1.44 -3.04 -12.02
C ALA A 27 -1.64 -1.57 -12.41
N THR A 28 -2.88 -1.15 -12.57
CA THR A 28 -3.21 0.25 -12.90
C THR A 28 -2.83 1.21 -11.76
N ILE A 29 -3.08 0.82 -10.50
CA ILE A 29 -2.66 1.61 -9.33
C ILE A 29 -1.13 1.75 -9.29
N ALA A 30 -0.40 0.67 -9.54
CA ALA A 30 1.06 0.68 -9.51
C ALA A 30 1.65 1.46 -10.71
N ALA A 31 1.06 1.34 -11.90
CA ALA A 31 1.44 2.13 -13.07
C ALA A 31 1.28 3.64 -12.81
N ARG A 32 0.21 4.07 -12.13
CA ARG A 32 0.03 5.47 -11.70
C ARG A 32 1.15 5.98 -10.81
N GLY A 33 1.72 5.12 -9.97
CA GLY A 33 2.87 5.46 -9.14
C GLY A 33 4.11 5.84 -9.94
N LEU A 34 4.21 5.37 -11.20
CA LEU A 34 5.22 5.80 -12.16
C LEU A 34 4.76 6.99 -12.99
N THR A 35 3.58 6.88 -13.61
CA THR A 35 3.16 7.80 -14.69
C THR A 35 2.69 9.15 -14.18
N VAL A 36 2.00 9.23 -13.04
CA VAL A 36 1.52 10.51 -12.49
C VAL A 36 2.66 11.44 -12.07
N PRO A 37 3.68 11.00 -11.32
CA PRO A 37 4.85 11.83 -11.02
C PRO A 37 5.58 12.33 -12.28
N LEU A 38 5.76 11.44 -13.28
CA LEU A 38 6.40 11.81 -14.53
C LEU A 38 5.56 12.81 -15.33
N TYR A 39 4.24 12.59 -15.41
CA TYR A 39 3.34 13.51 -16.10
C TYR A 39 3.28 14.88 -15.44
N ALA A 40 3.19 14.94 -14.11
CA ALA A 40 3.22 16.18 -13.37
C ALA A 40 4.55 16.94 -13.62
N HIS A 41 5.68 16.24 -13.62
CA HIS A 41 6.97 16.80 -13.95
C HIS A 41 7.01 17.36 -15.39
N ASP A 42 6.48 16.62 -16.38
CA ASP A 42 6.40 17.06 -17.78
C ASP A 42 5.50 18.30 -17.95
N LEU A 43 4.51 18.49 -17.05
CA LEU A 43 3.68 19.71 -16.97
C LEU A 43 4.36 20.87 -16.23
N GLY A 44 5.60 20.68 -15.75
CA GLY A 44 6.36 21.71 -15.03
C GLY A 44 6.10 21.76 -13.53
N ALA A 45 5.54 20.71 -12.93
CA ALA A 45 5.39 20.63 -11.47
C ALA A 45 6.76 20.66 -10.79
N SER A 46 6.86 21.43 -9.71
CA SER A 46 7.99 21.43 -8.80
C SER A 46 8.09 20.06 -8.07
N ARG A 47 9.27 19.74 -7.56
CA ARG A 47 9.47 18.49 -6.77
C ARG A 47 8.54 18.40 -5.60
N PHE A 48 8.27 19.54 -4.93
CA PHE A 48 7.31 19.59 -3.83
C PHE A 48 5.88 19.29 -4.29
N GLU A 49 5.42 19.87 -5.42
CA GLU A 49 4.09 19.61 -5.97
C GLU A 49 3.90 18.14 -6.35
N VAL A 50 4.92 17.48 -6.91
CA VAL A 50 4.86 16.03 -7.18
C VAL A 50 4.69 15.23 -5.90
N GLY A 51 5.45 15.55 -4.85
CA GLY A 51 5.27 14.94 -3.53
C GLY A 51 3.90 15.21 -2.92
N ALA A 52 3.40 16.44 -3.05
CA ALA A 52 2.09 16.85 -2.57
C ALA A 52 0.94 16.14 -3.32
N LEU A 53 1.04 15.93 -4.63
CA LEU A 53 0.08 15.13 -5.41
C LEU A 53 -0.03 13.70 -4.90
N PHE A 54 1.09 13.05 -4.62
CA PHE A 54 1.10 11.72 -4.02
C PHE A 54 0.46 11.72 -2.62
N SER A 55 0.80 12.72 -1.81
CA SER A 55 0.29 12.85 -0.44
C SER A 55 -1.20 13.09 -0.40
N VAL A 56 -1.72 13.97 -1.26
CA VAL A 56 -3.15 14.26 -1.34
C VAL A 56 -3.95 13.01 -1.74
N ALA A 57 -3.44 12.22 -2.69
CA ALA A 57 -4.07 10.95 -3.07
C ALA A 57 -4.10 9.95 -1.90
N THR A 58 -3.00 9.83 -1.17
CA THR A 58 -2.90 8.89 -0.04
C THR A 58 -3.69 9.36 1.19
N ILE A 59 -3.78 10.66 1.47
CA ILE A 59 -4.68 11.22 2.49
C ILE A 59 -6.14 10.93 2.13
N ALA A 60 -6.54 11.16 0.89
CA ALA A 60 -7.89 10.85 0.42
C ALA A 60 -8.21 9.36 0.58
N ALA A 61 -7.24 8.48 0.28
CA ALA A 61 -7.38 7.04 0.53
C ALA A 61 -7.52 6.72 2.02
N ALA A 62 -6.75 7.37 2.90
CA ALA A 62 -6.83 7.20 4.35
C ALA A 62 -8.24 7.55 4.89
N ILE A 63 -8.79 8.68 4.42
CA ILE A 63 -10.12 9.16 4.84
C ILE A 63 -11.19 8.12 4.55
N LEU A 64 -11.15 7.47 3.38
CA LEU A 64 -12.17 6.51 3.00
C LEU A 64 -11.85 5.06 3.41
N SER A 65 -10.61 4.74 3.74
CA SER A 65 -10.18 3.38 4.10
C SER A 65 -10.93 2.84 5.33
N LEU A 66 -11.05 3.63 6.40
CA LEU A 66 -11.75 3.20 7.62
C LEU A 66 -13.27 3.04 7.42
N PRO A 67 -14.01 4.00 6.82
CA PRO A 67 -15.43 3.84 6.61
C PRO A 67 -15.79 2.87 5.47
N SER A 68 -14.83 2.47 4.63
CA SER A 68 -15.09 1.60 3.47
C SER A 68 -15.69 0.24 3.86
N GLY A 69 -15.31 -0.32 5.02
CA GLY A 69 -15.94 -1.52 5.55
C GLY A 69 -17.44 -1.35 5.80
N VAL A 70 -17.83 -0.25 6.43
CA VAL A 70 -19.25 0.09 6.66
C VAL A 70 -19.99 0.33 5.34
N LEU A 71 -19.32 0.96 4.37
CA LEU A 71 -19.90 1.16 3.03
C LEU A 71 -20.12 -0.17 2.29
N VAL A 72 -19.20 -1.13 2.44
CA VAL A 72 -19.37 -2.50 1.92
C VAL A 72 -20.60 -3.17 2.55
N ASP A 73 -20.73 -3.09 3.87
CA ASP A 73 -21.87 -3.71 4.59
C ASP A 73 -23.20 -3.07 4.17
N ARG A 74 -23.22 -1.77 3.91
CA ARG A 74 -24.44 -1.01 3.55
C ARG A 74 -24.81 -1.15 2.07
N PHE A 75 -23.86 -1.04 1.16
CA PHE A 75 -24.08 -0.98 -0.29
C PHE A 75 -23.75 -2.27 -1.01
N GLY A 76 -23.06 -3.20 -0.34
CA GLY A 76 -22.51 -4.43 -0.90
C GLY A 76 -21.17 -4.25 -1.60
N ALA A 77 -20.34 -5.28 -1.54
CA ALA A 77 -18.98 -5.28 -2.11
C ALA A 77 -18.98 -4.96 -3.61
N ARG A 78 -19.91 -5.55 -4.37
CA ARG A 78 -20.05 -5.34 -5.82
C ARG A 78 -20.31 -3.88 -6.19
N THR A 79 -21.25 -3.22 -5.50
CA THR A 79 -21.63 -1.84 -5.77
C THR A 79 -20.47 -0.90 -5.46
N LEU A 80 -19.84 -1.08 -4.28
CA LEU A 80 -18.71 -0.25 -3.89
C LEU A 80 -17.50 -0.45 -4.81
N LEU A 81 -17.22 -1.68 -5.22
CA LEU A 81 -16.16 -1.99 -6.19
C LEU A 81 -16.45 -1.32 -7.54
N GLY A 82 -17.68 -1.42 -8.05
CA GLY A 82 -18.07 -0.79 -9.31
C GLY A 82 -17.91 0.73 -9.28
N ILE A 83 -18.43 1.39 -8.23
CA ILE A 83 -18.30 2.85 -8.05
C ILE A 83 -16.82 3.23 -7.98
N SER A 84 -16.01 2.51 -7.18
CA SER A 84 -14.59 2.82 -7.04
C SER A 84 -13.81 2.65 -8.34
N LEU A 85 -14.13 1.63 -9.16
CA LEU A 85 -13.49 1.44 -10.47
C LEU A 85 -13.85 2.55 -11.44
N VAL A 86 -15.11 2.96 -11.50
CA VAL A 86 -15.56 4.08 -12.34
C VAL A 86 -14.88 5.39 -11.93
N LEU A 87 -14.82 5.67 -10.63
CA LEU A 87 -14.15 6.87 -10.12
C LEU A 87 -12.62 6.83 -10.40
N THR A 88 -11.99 5.67 -10.32
CA THR A 88 -10.58 5.51 -10.69
C THR A 88 -10.38 5.77 -12.18
N ALA A 89 -11.19 5.17 -13.04
CA ALA A 89 -11.12 5.38 -14.49
C ALA A 89 -11.35 6.85 -14.86
N PHE A 90 -12.35 7.48 -14.26
CA PHE A 90 -12.64 8.90 -14.45
C PHE A 90 -11.45 9.78 -14.00
N SER A 91 -10.93 9.56 -12.80
CA SER A 91 -9.77 10.29 -12.27
C SER A 91 -8.54 10.19 -13.18
N GLN A 92 -8.27 8.98 -13.72
CA GLN A 92 -7.12 8.77 -14.60
C GLN A 92 -7.32 9.42 -15.97
N LEU A 93 -8.51 9.26 -16.56
CA LEU A 93 -8.83 9.92 -17.84
C LEU A 93 -8.74 11.44 -17.70
N ALA A 94 -9.31 11.99 -16.63
CA ALA A 94 -9.23 13.41 -16.32
C ALA A 94 -7.76 13.85 -16.11
N THR A 95 -6.93 13.04 -15.47
CA THR A 95 -5.49 13.30 -15.34
C THR A 95 -4.84 13.38 -16.73
N ALA A 96 -5.09 12.42 -17.62
CA ALA A 96 -4.51 12.40 -18.97
C ALA A 96 -4.96 13.61 -19.83
N LEU A 97 -6.17 14.12 -19.61
CA LEU A 97 -6.72 15.25 -20.37
C LEU A 97 -6.32 16.62 -19.80
N THR A 98 -5.73 16.66 -18.62
CA THR A 98 -5.42 17.91 -17.92
C THR A 98 -4.11 18.53 -18.45
N PRO A 99 -4.12 19.81 -18.90
CA PRO A 99 -2.93 20.45 -19.47
C PRO A 99 -2.08 21.20 -18.43
N SER A 100 -2.40 21.16 -17.15
CA SER A 100 -1.69 21.92 -16.10
C SER A 100 -1.69 21.20 -14.76
N VAL A 101 -0.81 21.61 -13.83
CA VAL A 101 -0.58 20.94 -12.55
C VAL A 101 -1.75 21.09 -11.58
N ALA A 102 -2.34 22.28 -11.47
CA ALA A 102 -3.33 22.57 -10.42
C ALA A 102 -4.56 21.63 -10.42
N PRO A 103 -5.21 21.32 -11.55
CA PRO A 103 -6.33 20.39 -11.55
C PRO A 103 -5.94 18.95 -11.23
N LEU A 104 -4.65 18.56 -11.37
CA LEU A 104 -4.21 17.23 -11.00
C LEU A 104 -4.50 16.90 -9.54
N PHE A 105 -4.42 17.89 -8.64
CA PHE A 105 -4.76 17.70 -7.22
C PHE A 105 -6.20 17.21 -7.03
N LEU A 106 -7.14 17.78 -7.76
CA LEU A 106 -8.54 17.32 -7.70
C LEU A 106 -8.67 15.86 -8.17
N TRP A 107 -8.03 15.54 -9.28
CA TRP A 107 -8.07 14.17 -9.80
C TRP A 107 -7.38 13.17 -8.88
N GLN A 108 -6.30 13.56 -8.21
CA GLN A 108 -5.64 12.73 -7.21
C GLN A 108 -6.51 12.52 -5.96
N ILE A 109 -7.30 13.52 -5.53
CA ILE A 109 -8.29 13.36 -4.45
C ILE A 109 -9.33 12.30 -4.83
N ILE A 110 -9.95 12.43 -6.01
CA ILE A 110 -10.99 11.51 -6.48
C ILE A 110 -10.43 10.07 -6.61
N GLY A 111 -9.26 9.93 -7.24
CA GLY A 111 -8.59 8.64 -7.38
C GLY A 111 -8.15 8.03 -6.04
N GLY A 112 -7.73 8.86 -5.09
CA GLY A 112 -7.39 8.44 -3.73
C GLY A 112 -8.60 7.93 -2.95
N LEU A 113 -9.72 8.66 -2.96
CA LEU A 113 -10.98 8.19 -2.36
C LEU A 113 -11.40 6.84 -2.96
N ALA A 114 -11.35 6.72 -4.29
CA ALA A 114 -11.63 5.45 -4.97
C ALA A 114 -10.72 4.31 -4.50
N ALA A 115 -9.41 4.55 -4.37
CA ALA A 115 -8.43 3.55 -3.93
C ALA A 115 -8.69 3.09 -2.48
N GLY A 116 -9.05 4.02 -1.57
CA GLY A 116 -9.40 3.70 -0.18
C GLY A 116 -10.62 2.78 -0.06
N ALA A 117 -11.62 2.95 -0.92
CA ALA A 117 -12.80 2.08 -0.97
C ALA A 117 -12.51 0.73 -1.64
N GLN A 118 -11.67 0.72 -2.65
CA GLN A 118 -11.43 -0.40 -3.56
C GLN A 118 -10.81 -1.60 -2.85
N GLN A 119 -9.87 -1.39 -1.94
CA GLN A 119 -9.21 -2.46 -1.20
C GLN A 119 -10.23 -3.28 -0.40
N SER A 120 -11.06 -2.65 0.41
CA SER A 120 -12.09 -3.33 1.20
C SER A 120 -13.12 -4.03 0.31
N ALA A 121 -13.53 -3.39 -0.79
CA ALA A 121 -14.51 -3.94 -1.72
C ALA A 121 -13.99 -5.22 -2.42
N VAL A 122 -12.72 -5.24 -2.86
CA VAL A 122 -12.10 -6.42 -3.49
C VAL A 122 -12.01 -7.59 -2.50
N PHE A 123 -11.54 -7.33 -1.27
CA PHE A 123 -11.45 -8.39 -0.25
C PHE A 123 -12.82 -8.96 0.10
N SER A 124 -13.83 -8.11 0.27
CA SER A 124 -15.20 -8.54 0.55
C SER A 124 -15.82 -9.30 -0.61
N ALA A 125 -15.63 -8.84 -1.85
CA ALA A 125 -16.13 -9.52 -3.04
C ALA A 125 -15.60 -10.96 -3.15
N VAL A 126 -14.32 -11.19 -2.83
CA VAL A 126 -13.75 -12.55 -2.81
C VAL A 126 -14.29 -13.38 -1.65
N THR A 127 -14.42 -12.81 -0.43
CA THR A 127 -14.96 -13.54 0.72
C THR A 127 -16.39 -13.97 0.51
N GLU A 128 -17.20 -13.14 -0.15
CA GLU A 128 -18.60 -13.43 -0.46
C GLU A 128 -18.76 -14.47 -1.59
N SER A 129 -17.77 -14.59 -2.47
CA SER A 129 -17.80 -15.45 -3.66
C SER A 129 -17.32 -16.88 -3.39
N VAL A 130 -16.86 -17.21 -2.16
CA VAL A 130 -16.21 -18.49 -1.87
C VAL A 130 -16.76 -19.12 -0.60
N PRO A 131 -17.05 -20.47 -0.59
CA PRO A 131 -17.41 -21.18 0.61
C PRO A 131 -16.34 -21.06 1.71
N ARG A 132 -16.77 -20.99 2.99
CA ARG A 132 -15.89 -20.78 4.15
C ARG A 132 -14.69 -21.73 4.20
N GLY A 133 -14.83 -22.98 3.79
CA GLY A 133 -13.75 -23.97 3.77
C GLY A 133 -12.68 -23.75 2.70
N LYS A 134 -12.90 -22.85 1.72
CA LYS A 134 -11.94 -22.52 0.64
C LYS A 134 -11.38 -21.09 0.74
N LEU A 135 -11.74 -20.37 1.79
CA LEU A 135 -11.40 -18.94 1.94
C LEU A 135 -9.89 -18.69 1.94
N GLY A 136 -9.10 -19.48 2.64
CA GLY A 136 -7.65 -19.34 2.69
C GLY A 136 -7.00 -19.45 1.31
N ARG A 137 -7.44 -20.44 0.50
CA ARG A 137 -6.95 -20.59 -0.88
C ARG A 137 -7.37 -19.43 -1.78
N ALA A 138 -8.60 -18.93 -1.62
CA ALA A 138 -9.11 -17.80 -2.39
C ALA A 138 -8.34 -16.51 -2.08
N MET A 139 -8.07 -16.25 -0.80
CA MET A 139 -7.24 -15.11 -0.38
C MET A 139 -5.79 -15.22 -0.87
N GLY A 140 -5.23 -16.43 -0.90
CA GLY A 140 -3.91 -16.68 -1.49
C GLY A 140 -3.86 -16.29 -2.97
N TRP A 141 -4.83 -16.71 -3.78
CA TRP A 141 -4.92 -16.33 -5.18
C TRP A 141 -5.17 -14.84 -5.38
N LEU A 142 -6.04 -14.22 -4.58
CA LEU A 142 -6.25 -12.79 -4.60
C LEU A 142 -4.94 -12.02 -4.34
N THR A 143 -4.25 -12.38 -3.25
CA THR A 143 -2.99 -11.72 -2.88
C THR A 143 -1.93 -11.89 -3.97
N LEU A 144 -1.85 -13.07 -4.59
CA LEU A 144 -0.95 -13.31 -5.72
C LEU A 144 -1.30 -12.42 -6.91
N SER A 145 -2.59 -12.33 -7.27
CA SER A 145 -3.06 -11.48 -8.37
C SER A 145 -2.75 -10.00 -8.13
N MET A 146 -3.01 -9.51 -6.91
CA MET A 146 -2.65 -8.15 -6.51
C MET A 146 -1.15 -7.91 -6.64
N GLN A 147 -0.33 -8.86 -6.19
CA GLN A 147 1.12 -8.72 -6.20
C GLN A 147 1.68 -8.76 -7.63
N LEU A 148 1.14 -9.63 -8.48
CA LEU A 148 1.46 -9.63 -9.91
C LEU A 148 1.08 -8.28 -10.55
N GLY A 149 -0.08 -7.71 -10.18
CA GLY A 149 -0.48 -6.38 -10.62
C GLY A 149 0.55 -5.31 -10.22
N PHE A 150 0.93 -5.26 -8.95
CA PHE A 150 1.94 -4.30 -8.47
C PHE A 150 3.31 -4.46 -9.18
N THR A 151 3.67 -5.68 -9.57
CA THR A 151 4.92 -5.94 -10.29
C THR A 151 4.83 -5.56 -11.76
N LEU A 152 3.76 -6.00 -12.43
CA LEU A 152 3.59 -5.83 -13.87
C LEU A 152 3.21 -4.40 -14.25
N GLY A 153 2.48 -3.68 -13.38
CA GLY A 153 2.03 -2.33 -13.68
C GLY A 153 3.15 -1.37 -14.09
N PRO A 154 4.13 -1.09 -13.22
CA PRO A 154 5.25 -0.21 -13.57
C PRO A 154 6.14 -0.77 -14.70
N ALA A 155 6.27 -2.12 -14.79
CA ALA A 155 7.05 -2.75 -15.85
C ALA A 155 6.42 -2.51 -17.23
N LEU A 156 5.12 -2.75 -17.35
CA LEU A 156 4.39 -2.58 -18.61
C LEU A 156 4.28 -1.09 -18.99
N ALA A 157 3.97 -0.22 -18.02
CA ALA A 157 3.96 1.22 -18.25
C ALA A 157 5.36 1.71 -18.67
N GLY A 158 6.43 1.36 -17.96
CA GLY A 158 7.79 1.74 -18.34
C GLY A 158 8.19 1.18 -19.72
N LEU A 159 7.75 -0.02 -20.07
CA LEU A 159 7.98 -0.57 -21.41
C LEU A 159 7.21 0.22 -22.47
N ALA A 160 5.94 0.55 -22.23
CA ALA A 160 5.10 1.31 -23.15
C ALA A 160 5.66 2.72 -23.40
N LEU A 161 6.25 3.35 -22.37
CA LEU A 161 6.92 4.66 -22.48
C LEU A 161 8.15 4.70 -23.39
N ARG A 162 8.52 3.58 -24.04
CA ARG A 162 9.49 3.57 -25.15
C ARG A 162 8.89 4.04 -26.46
N TRP A 163 7.57 3.88 -26.64
CA TRP A 163 6.89 4.12 -27.91
C TRP A 163 5.77 5.15 -27.81
N ILE A 164 5.26 5.39 -26.61
CA ILE A 164 4.18 6.34 -26.34
C ILE A 164 4.59 7.31 -25.25
N ASP A 165 4.00 8.50 -25.24
CA ASP A 165 4.19 9.50 -24.19
C ASP A 165 3.40 9.13 -22.92
N VAL A 166 3.76 9.76 -21.80
CA VAL A 166 3.18 9.48 -20.48
C VAL A 166 1.65 9.70 -20.48
N ARG A 167 1.18 10.73 -21.17
CA ARG A 167 -0.25 11.05 -21.29
C ARG A 167 -1.02 9.92 -21.96
N THR A 168 -0.50 9.42 -23.09
CA THR A 168 -1.07 8.29 -23.82
C THR A 168 -1.05 7.02 -22.99
N ASP A 169 0.04 6.74 -22.24
CA ASP A 169 0.11 5.59 -21.35
C ASP A 169 -0.99 5.62 -20.27
N ILE A 170 -1.23 6.78 -19.64
CA ILE A 170 -2.34 6.95 -18.68
C ILE A 170 -3.70 6.66 -19.34
N ALA A 171 -3.92 7.10 -20.56
CA ALA A 171 -5.16 6.84 -21.28
C ALA A 171 -5.33 5.35 -21.63
N VAL A 172 -4.28 4.68 -22.10
CA VAL A 172 -4.27 3.24 -22.42
C VAL A 172 -4.51 2.40 -21.17
N THR A 173 -3.81 2.68 -20.07
CA THR A 173 -4.02 1.97 -18.79
C THR A 173 -5.43 2.20 -18.26
N THR A 174 -6.02 3.38 -18.46
CA THR A 174 -7.43 3.66 -18.15
C THR A 174 -8.38 2.83 -18.99
N ALA A 175 -8.15 2.72 -20.29
CA ALA A 175 -8.96 1.88 -21.18
C ALA A 175 -8.90 0.41 -20.73
N LEU A 176 -7.71 -0.11 -20.42
CA LEU A 176 -7.55 -1.47 -19.89
C LEU A 176 -8.32 -1.66 -18.56
N LEU A 177 -8.30 -0.67 -17.66
CA LEU A 177 -9.09 -0.71 -16.43
C LEU A 177 -10.60 -0.80 -16.74
N ILE A 178 -11.11 -0.01 -17.67
CA ILE A 178 -12.53 -0.01 -18.06
C ILE A 178 -12.95 -1.40 -18.53
N PHE A 179 -12.13 -2.11 -19.33
CA PHE A 179 -12.38 -3.48 -19.78
C PHE A 179 -12.49 -4.49 -18.62
N THR A 180 -11.90 -4.21 -17.45
CA THR A 180 -12.00 -5.10 -16.29
C THR A 180 -13.29 -4.90 -15.49
N ILE A 181 -13.99 -3.77 -15.64
CA ILE A 181 -15.18 -3.42 -14.86
C ILE A 181 -16.29 -4.49 -14.99
N PRO A 182 -16.65 -4.98 -16.19
CA PRO A 182 -17.69 -6.02 -16.32
C PRO A 182 -17.34 -7.30 -15.55
N GLY A 183 -16.06 -7.71 -15.59
CA GLY A 183 -15.57 -8.88 -14.86
C GLY A 183 -15.65 -8.70 -13.33
N ALA A 184 -15.29 -7.53 -12.84
CA ALA A 184 -15.40 -7.19 -11.42
C ALA A 184 -16.88 -7.13 -10.96
N LEU A 185 -17.78 -6.69 -11.83
CA LEU A 185 -19.21 -6.62 -11.56
C LEU A 185 -19.95 -7.97 -11.76
N ALA A 186 -19.31 -8.98 -12.32
CA ALA A 186 -19.88 -10.33 -12.44
C ALA A 186 -19.93 -11.11 -11.10
N THR A 187 -19.45 -10.52 -10.00
CA THR A 187 -19.50 -11.13 -8.67
C THR A 187 -20.92 -11.24 -8.13
N SER A 188 -21.18 -12.26 -7.31
CA SER A 188 -22.48 -12.43 -6.63
C SER A 188 -22.68 -11.30 -5.62
N GLN A 189 -23.87 -10.73 -5.62
CA GLN A 189 -24.26 -9.73 -4.64
C GLN A 189 -24.93 -10.45 -3.47
N THR A 190 -24.18 -10.78 -2.45
CA THR A 190 -24.75 -11.24 -1.19
C THR A 190 -24.99 -10.00 -0.34
N ARG A 191 -26.26 -9.59 -0.19
CA ARG A 191 -26.64 -8.61 0.82
C ARG A 191 -26.39 -9.26 2.18
N GLN A 192 -25.26 -9.02 2.78
CA GLN A 192 -25.13 -9.26 4.21
C GLN A 192 -26.06 -8.26 4.91
N HIS A 193 -26.86 -8.78 5.83
CA HIS A 193 -27.83 -7.99 6.58
C HIS A 193 -27.12 -6.81 7.22
N ALA A 194 -27.53 -5.61 6.87
CA ALA A 194 -27.21 -4.37 7.55
C ALA A 194 -27.82 -4.41 8.96
N GLY A 195 -27.22 -5.14 9.85
CA GLY A 195 -27.78 -5.41 11.17
C GLY A 195 -26.72 -5.42 12.24
N GLN A 196 -26.04 -4.34 12.42
CA GLN A 196 -25.53 -3.82 13.70
C GLN A 196 -24.74 -2.57 13.34
N GLY A 197 -25.23 -1.40 13.74
CA GLY A 197 -24.49 -0.15 13.64
C GLY A 197 -23.16 -0.31 14.37
N LEU A 198 -22.11 -0.65 13.63
CA LEU A 198 -20.76 -0.80 14.16
C LEU A 198 -20.31 0.58 14.64
N SER A 199 -20.49 0.83 15.94
CA SER A 199 -19.82 1.92 16.62
C SER A 199 -18.32 1.70 16.46
N LEU A 200 -17.67 2.45 15.57
CA LEU A 200 -16.21 2.42 15.38
C LEU A 200 -15.47 2.89 16.64
N VAL A 201 -16.13 3.67 17.49
CA VAL A 201 -15.51 4.31 18.66
C VAL A 201 -15.15 3.30 19.75
N ALA A 202 -16.03 2.35 20.04
CA ALA A 202 -15.78 1.37 21.11
C ALA A 202 -14.63 0.39 20.78
N PRO A 203 -14.56 -0.23 19.59
CA PRO A 203 -13.41 -1.04 19.18
C PRO A 203 -12.11 -0.23 19.08
N LEU A 204 -12.16 1.00 18.55
CA LEU A 204 -10.99 1.88 18.48
C LEU A 204 -10.45 2.20 19.88
N ARG A 205 -11.32 2.54 20.83
CA ARG A 205 -10.94 2.80 22.22
C ARG A 205 -10.36 1.55 22.90
N ALA A 206 -10.92 0.39 22.64
CA ALA A 206 -10.42 -0.89 23.17
C ALA A 206 -9.01 -1.22 22.64
N LEU A 207 -8.76 -1.01 21.34
CA LEU A 207 -7.45 -1.18 20.73
C LEU A 207 -6.42 -0.17 21.23
N ALA A 208 -6.81 1.11 21.33
CA ALA A 208 -5.93 2.18 21.81
C ALA A 208 -5.47 1.98 23.26
N ARG A 209 -6.22 1.24 24.08
CA ARG A 209 -5.86 0.87 25.46
C ARG A 209 -4.86 -0.28 25.56
N GLN A 210 -4.61 -1.01 24.48
CA GLN A 210 -3.62 -2.09 24.49
C GLN A 210 -2.20 -1.50 24.47
N VAL A 211 -1.35 -1.94 25.40
CA VAL A 211 0.04 -1.45 25.54
C VAL A 211 0.84 -1.60 24.24
N ALA A 212 0.57 -2.65 23.47
CA ALA A 212 1.25 -2.91 22.21
C ALA A 212 0.76 -2.02 21.04
N PHE A 213 -0.36 -1.28 21.18
CA PHE A 213 -0.94 -0.52 20.07
C PHE A 213 -0.07 0.65 19.63
N ALA A 214 0.36 1.50 20.56
CA ALA A 214 1.16 2.67 20.24
C ALA A 214 2.50 2.31 19.55
N PRO A 215 3.32 1.38 20.08
CA PRO A 215 4.57 1.01 19.41
C PRO A 215 4.35 0.41 18.02
N VAL A 216 3.27 -0.35 17.81
CA VAL A 216 2.95 -0.93 16.50
C VAL A 216 2.55 0.15 15.49
N VAL A 217 1.77 1.15 15.91
CA VAL A 217 1.42 2.32 15.09
C VAL A 217 2.68 3.13 14.73
N ILE A 218 3.55 3.41 15.70
CA ILE A 218 4.82 4.12 15.46
C ILE A 218 5.71 3.34 14.48
N GLY A 219 5.82 2.03 14.64
CA GLY A 219 6.58 1.17 13.72
C GLY A 219 6.02 1.19 12.29
N LEU A 220 4.70 1.16 12.13
CA LEU A 220 4.07 1.25 10.84
C LEU A 220 4.29 2.62 10.19
N ILE A 221 4.17 3.71 10.96
CA ILE A 221 4.46 5.07 10.47
C ILE A 221 5.92 5.20 10.05
N SER A 222 6.86 4.70 10.85
CA SER A 222 8.30 4.69 10.53
C SER A 222 8.58 4.08 9.15
N MET A 223 7.98 2.92 8.87
CA MET A 223 8.16 2.21 7.59
C MET A 223 7.47 2.93 6.44
N THR A 224 6.22 3.34 6.63
CA THR A 224 5.40 3.91 5.57
C THR A 224 5.81 5.32 5.19
N LEU A 225 6.40 6.07 6.12
CA LEU A 225 7.01 7.37 5.86
C LEU A 225 8.17 7.26 4.86
N ALA A 226 9.10 6.31 5.07
CA ALA A 226 10.19 6.04 4.13
C ALA A 226 9.68 5.50 2.79
N TRP A 227 8.68 4.61 2.82
CA TRP A 227 8.09 4.03 1.62
C TRP A 227 7.31 5.06 0.79
N GLY A 228 6.59 5.98 1.44
CA GLY A 228 5.87 7.09 0.78
C GLY A 228 6.82 8.07 0.12
N THR A 229 7.92 8.44 0.80
CA THR A 229 8.98 9.29 0.24
C THR A 229 9.62 8.63 -0.99
N PHE A 230 9.91 7.33 -0.93
CA PHE A 230 10.39 6.55 -2.06
C PHE A 230 9.38 6.58 -3.23
N GLY A 231 8.12 6.24 -2.97
CA GLY A 231 7.09 6.15 -4.00
C GLY A 231 6.81 7.48 -4.70
N ALA A 232 6.87 8.59 -3.97
CA ALA A 232 6.62 9.91 -4.53
C ALA A 232 7.81 10.47 -5.33
N PHE A 233 9.04 10.29 -4.82
CA PHE A 233 10.18 11.00 -5.38
C PHE A 233 11.09 10.16 -6.25
N VAL A 234 11.15 8.83 -6.10
CA VAL A 234 12.07 8.00 -6.91
C VAL A 234 11.77 8.06 -8.41
N PRO A 235 10.51 8.12 -8.90
CA PRO A 235 10.27 8.26 -10.33
C PRO A 235 10.90 9.53 -10.93
N ILE A 236 10.75 10.69 -10.27
CA ILE A 236 11.33 11.96 -10.75
C ILE A 236 12.83 12.04 -10.45
N PHE A 237 13.30 11.53 -9.31
CA PHE A 237 14.73 11.41 -9.01
C PHE A 237 15.47 10.57 -10.06
N ALA A 238 14.86 9.46 -10.50
CA ALA A 238 15.46 8.63 -11.53
C ALA A 238 15.57 9.37 -12.88
N ARG A 239 14.64 10.27 -13.18
CA ARG A 239 14.71 11.14 -14.37
C ARG A 239 15.75 12.25 -14.21
N GLU A 240 15.66 13.04 -13.14
CA GLU A 240 16.47 14.23 -12.93
C GLU A 240 17.87 13.91 -12.36
N GLY A 241 17.93 13.07 -11.32
CA GLY A 241 19.16 12.79 -10.57
C GLY A 241 20.00 11.67 -11.18
N LEU A 242 19.37 10.60 -11.67
CA LEU A 242 20.07 9.48 -12.30
C LEU A 242 20.20 9.63 -13.81
N GLY A 243 19.49 10.59 -14.44
CA GLY A 243 19.52 10.81 -15.90
C GLY A 243 18.88 9.69 -16.72
N LEU A 244 17.93 8.93 -16.14
CA LEU A 244 17.37 7.73 -16.78
C LEU A 244 16.18 8.07 -17.69
N PRO A 245 16.03 7.41 -18.84
CA PRO A 245 14.81 7.48 -19.64
C PRO A 245 13.64 6.84 -18.90
N ALA A 246 12.39 7.27 -19.19
CA ALA A 246 11.18 6.83 -18.50
C ALA A 246 11.03 5.30 -18.44
N ALA A 247 11.43 4.60 -19.50
CA ALA A 247 11.42 3.13 -19.52
C ALA A 247 12.31 2.50 -18.44
N GLN A 248 13.52 3.05 -18.22
CA GLN A 248 14.42 2.55 -17.18
C GLN A 248 13.91 2.87 -15.77
N VAL A 249 13.21 4.00 -15.58
CA VAL A 249 12.49 4.29 -14.33
C VAL A 249 11.45 3.22 -14.04
N GLY A 250 10.65 2.84 -15.04
CA GLY A 250 9.70 1.74 -14.93
C GLY A 250 10.37 0.41 -14.54
N TYR A 251 11.54 0.10 -15.10
CA TYR A 251 12.29 -1.11 -14.75
C TYR A 251 12.81 -1.10 -13.31
N LEU A 252 13.25 0.05 -12.78
CA LEU A 252 13.63 0.17 -11.37
C LEU A 252 12.46 -0.13 -10.44
N LEU A 253 11.28 0.41 -10.72
CA LEU A 253 10.08 0.16 -9.93
C LEU A 253 9.56 -1.29 -10.09
N ALA A 254 9.65 -1.86 -11.29
CA ALA A 254 9.33 -3.25 -11.52
C ALA A 254 10.28 -4.19 -10.77
N LEU A 255 11.59 -3.90 -10.80
CA LEU A 255 12.59 -4.66 -10.04
C LEU A 255 12.29 -4.61 -8.53
N GLN A 256 12.00 -3.43 -8.00
CA GLN A 256 11.57 -3.24 -6.62
C GLN A 256 10.35 -4.12 -6.29
N ALA A 257 9.32 -4.13 -7.16
CA ALA A 257 8.12 -4.93 -6.97
C ALA A 257 8.40 -6.44 -7.03
N VAL A 258 9.28 -6.91 -7.94
CA VAL A 258 9.72 -8.32 -8.03
C VAL A 258 10.40 -8.76 -6.73
N PHE A 259 11.35 -7.98 -6.21
CA PHE A 259 12.04 -8.31 -4.97
C PHE A 259 11.12 -8.23 -3.75
N ASN A 260 10.15 -7.30 -3.75
CA ASN A 260 9.11 -7.22 -2.72
C ASN A 260 8.25 -8.49 -2.73
N ALA A 261 7.75 -8.90 -3.90
CA ALA A 261 6.91 -10.08 -4.04
C ALA A 261 7.67 -11.37 -3.70
N GLY A 262 8.86 -11.54 -4.27
CA GLY A 262 9.69 -12.73 -4.12
C GLY A 262 10.19 -12.97 -2.70
N SER A 263 10.36 -11.91 -1.91
CA SER A 263 10.78 -12.01 -0.51
C SER A 263 9.67 -12.45 0.45
N ARG A 264 8.39 -12.27 0.12
CA ARG A 264 7.25 -12.52 1.03
C ARG A 264 7.16 -13.96 1.56
N PRO A 265 7.37 -15.04 0.77
CA PRO A 265 7.33 -16.40 1.30
C PRO A 265 8.45 -16.67 2.32
N ILE A 266 9.62 -16.08 2.11
CA ILE A 266 10.76 -16.17 3.04
C ILE A 266 10.47 -15.34 4.28
N ALA A 267 9.99 -14.14 4.09
CA ALA A 267 9.58 -13.22 5.16
C ALA A 267 8.54 -13.85 6.11
N GLY A 268 7.50 -14.50 5.57
CA GLY A 268 6.50 -15.20 6.37
C GLY A 268 7.14 -16.24 7.28
N ARG A 269 7.99 -17.13 6.73
CA ARG A 269 8.68 -18.16 7.52
C ARG A 269 9.60 -17.58 8.59
N LEU A 270 10.29 -16.47 8.29
CA LEU A 270 11.16 -15.78 9.24
C LEU A 270 10.36 -15.17 10.39
N VAL A 271 9.27 -14.51 10.08
CA VAL A 271 8.36 -13.85 11.05
C VAL A 271 7.66 -14.88 11.94
N ASP A 272 7.22 -16.03 11.37
CA ASP A 272 6.59 -17.12 12.12
C ASP A 272 7.53 -17.77 13.12
N ARG A 273 8.82 -17.91 12.78
CA ARG A 273 9.85 -18.47 13.66
C ARG A 273 10.38 -17.47 14.68
N ALA A 274 10.17 -16.19 14.47
CA ALA A 274 10.73 -15.16 15.32
C ALA A 274 10.02 -15.10 16.67
N ARG A 275 10.77 -15.29 17.77
CA ARG A 275 10.26 -15.11 19.14
C ARG A 275 9.86 -13.66 19.42
N ARG A 276 10.52 -12.71 18.79
CA ARG A 276 10.26 -11.27 18.88
C ARG A 276 10.24 -10.69 17.47
N ARG A 277 9.20 -9.95 17.10
CA ARG A 277 9.01 -9.42 15.76
C ARG A 277 9.53 -8.00 15.57
N TRP A 278 9.60 -7.20 16.66
CA TRP A 278 10.07 -5.82 16.58
C TRP A 278 11.53 -5.65 16.08
N PRO A 279 12.51 -6.58 16.35
CA PRO A 279 13.83 -6.46 15.75
C PRO A 279 13.81 -6.59 14.23
N ILE A 280 12.91 -7.42 13.69
CA ILE A 280 12.73 -7.58 12.24
C ILE A 280 12.23 -6.27 11.63
N VAL A 281 11.26 -5.61 12.28
CA VAL A 281 10.75 -4.30 11.85
C VAL A 281 11.85 -3.27 11.86
N LEU A 282 12.60 -3.16 12.97
CA LEU A 282 13.70 -2.20 13.10
C LEU A 282 14.80 -2.44 12.06
N THR A 283 15.22 -3.69 11.87
CA THR A 283 16.24 -4.06 10.87
C THR A 283 15.79 -3.64 9.47
N GLY A 284 14.53 -3.92 9.12
CA GLY A 284 13.97 -3.51 7.82
C GLY A 284 13.96 -2.00 7.64
N VAL A 285 13.56 -1.24 8.65
CA VAL A 285 13.60 0.23 8.63
C VAL A 285 15.03 0.74 8.46
N VAL A 286 15.99 0.23 9.25
CA VAL A 286 17.39 0.69 9.20
C VAL A 286 18.01 0.41 7.84
N ILE A 287 17.88 -0.84 7.32
CA ILE A 287 18.49 -1.20 6.03
C ILE A 287 17.84 -0.41 4.89
N TRP A 288 16.52 -0.26 4.88
CA TRP A 288 15.84 0.54 3.87
C TRP A 288 16.21 2.02 3.94
N SER A 289 16.30 2.57 5.14
CA SER A 289 16.74 3.95 5.35
C SER A 289 18.18 4.17 4.87
N ALA A 290 19.08 3.23 5.16
CA ALA A 290 20.45 3.26 4.63
C ALA A 290 20.47 3.19 3.10
N ALA A 291 19.65 2.32 2.50
CA ALA A 291 19.49 2.24 1.05
C ALA A 291 19.00 3.57 0.45
N MET A 292 18.04 4.26 1.09
CA MET A 292 17.55 5.57 0.67
C MET A 292 18.66 6.64 0.71
N VAL A 293 19.46 6.67 1.78
CA VAL A 293 20.60 7.60 1.90
C VAL A 293 21.60 7.36 0.77
N VAL A 294 22.01 6.11 0.57
CA VAL A 294 22.96 5.74 -0.50
C VAL A 294 22.38 6.11 -1.86
N LEU A 295 21.11 5.79 -2.11
CA LEU A 295 20.43 6.07 -3.39
C LEU A 295 20.53 7.54 -3.79
N GLY A 296 20.38 8.46 -2.83
CA GLY A 296 20.42 9.90 -3.07
C GLY A 296 21.77 10.43 -3.59
N HIS A 297 22.83 9.65 -3.49
CA HIS A 297 24.20 10.01 -3.94
C HIS A 297 24.67 9.23 -5.17
N LEU A 298 23.82 8.38 -5.74
CA LEU A 298 24.17 7.55 -6.88
C LEU A 298 23.81 8.22 -8.22
N THR A 299 24.39 7.67 -9.29
CA THR A 299 24.10 8.04 -10.69
C THR A 299 23.95 6.78 -11.54
N GLY A 300 23.32 6.92 -12.70
CA GLY A 300 23.13 5.82 -13.64
C GLY A 300 22.10 4.79 -13.16
N PHE A 301 22.06 3.61 -13.79
CA PHE A 301 21.01 2.61 -13.57
C PHE A 301 21.42 1.46 -12.64
N LEU A 302 22.61 0.87 -12.86
CA LEU A 302 22.96 -0.44 -12.28
C LEU A 302 23.10 -0.40 -10.77
N VAL A 303 23.82 0.58 -10.21
CA VAL A 303 24.06 0.65 -8.76
C VAL A 303 22.77 0.97 -8.01
N PRO A 304 21.94 1.97 -8.42
CA PRO A 304 20.60 2.16 -7.86
C PRO A 304 19.73 0.91 -7.91
N ALA A 305 19.76 0.17 -9.01
CA ALA A 305 19.01 -1.08 -9.15
C ALA A 305 19.44 -2.13 -8.10
N ILE A 306 20.74 -2.29 -7.86
CA ILE A 306 21.28 -3.20 -6.84
C ILE A 306 20.86 -2.75 -5.44
N VAL A 307 20.99 -1.46 -5.12
CA VAL A 307 20.61 -0.90 -3.81
C VAL A 307 19.13 -1.15 -3.52
N ILE A 308 18.25 -0.89 -4.50
CA ILE A 308 16.82 -1.14 -4.39
C ILE A 308 16.54 -2.65 -4.24
N ALA A 309 17.18 -3.50 -5.05
CA ALA A 309 17.00 -4.94 -5.01
C ALA A 309 17.40 -5.55 -3.66
N VAL A 310 18.50 -5.07 -3.07
CA VAL A 310 19.01 -5.54 -1.77
C VAL A 310 18.16 -4.99 -0.61
N GLY A 311 17.78 -3.71 -0.63
CA GLY A 311 17.03 -3.09 0.47
C GLY A 311 15.57 -3.54 0.55
N THR A 312 14.94 -3.80 -0.59
CA THR A 312 13.50 -4.12 -0.67
C THR A 312 13.08 -5.36 0.14
N PRO A 313 13.80 -6.52 0.11
CA PRO A 313 13.44 -7.69 0.89
C PRO A 313 13.35 -7.44 2.41
N PHE A 314 14.22 -6.61 2.95
CA PHE A 314 14.21 -6.29 4.37
C PHE A 314 12.99 -5.44 4.74
N MET A 315 12.66 -4.44 3.93
CA MET A 315 11.47 -3.65 4.12
C MET A 315 10.19 -4.49 3.95
N ALA A 316 10.13 -5.37 2.93
CA ALA A 316 9.01 -6.28 2.73
C ALA A 316 8.83 -7.22 3.93
N THR A 317 9.92 -7.74 4.51
CA THR A 317 9.89 -8.58 5.70
C THR A 317 9.36 -7.81 6.92
N ALA A 318 9.76 -6.56 7.08
CA ALA A 318 9.26 -5.69 8.13
C ALA A 318 7.75 -5.41 7.97
N PHE A 319 7.25 -5.20 6.74
CA PHE A 319 5.80 -5.07 6.47
C PHE A 319 5.02 -6.34 6.83
N VAL A 320 5.57 -7.53 6.56
CA VAL A 320 4.95 -8.79 6.98
C VAL A 320 4.92 -8.87 8.51
N ALA A 321 6.01 -8.55 9.19
CA ALA A 321 6.10 -8.60 10.65
C ALA A 321 5.09 -7.67 11.32
N ILE A 322 4.99 -6.41 10.88
CA ILE A 322 4.07 -5.44 11.46
C ILE A 322 2.60 -5.82 11.19
N GLY A 323 2.30 -6.35 10.00
CA GLY A 323 0.97 -6.85 9.65
C GLY A 323 0.51 -8.00 10.53
N VAL A 324 1.41 -8.94 10.86
CA VAL A 324 1.12 -10.04 11.80
C VAL A 324 0.87 -9.50 13.21
N VAL A 325 1.69 -8.55 13.68
CA VAL A 325 1.48 -7.92 15.00
C VAL A 325 0.14 -7.18 15.07
N PHE A 326 -0.26 -6.46 14.03
CA PHE A 326 -1.61 -5.86 13.95
C PHE A 326 -2.72 -6.93 13.98
N GLY A 327 -2.50 -8.07 13.30
CA GLY A 327 -3.41 -9.21 13.35
C GLY A 327 -3.57 -9.76 14.77
N ASP A 328 -2.47 -9.90 15.52
CA ASP A 328 -2.47 -10.39 16.90
C ASP A 328 -3.19 -9.44 17.90
N LEU A 329 -3.27 -8.14 17.59
CA LEU A 329 -4.04 -7.17 18.39
C LEU A 329 -5.56 -7.31 18.19
N SER A 330 -6.00 -8.03 17.15
CA SER A 330 -7.41 -8.17 16.79
C SER A 330 -8.06 -9.39 17.43
N SER A 331 -9.28 -9.24 17.91
CA SER A 331 -10.20 -10.35 18.18
C SER A 331 -11.04 -10.69 16.94
N ALA A 332 -11.76 -11.80 16.96
CA ALA A 332 -12.67 -12.18 15.87
C ALA A 332 -13.72 -11.08 15.59
N SER A 333 -14.19 -10.39 16.62
CA SER A 333 -15.17 -9.30 16.52
C SER A 333 -14.59 -7.94 16.14
N THR A 334 -13.30 -7.70 16.32
CA THR A 334 -12.65 -6.40 16.06
C THR A 334 -11.76 -6.41 14.82
N ARG A 335 -11.60 -7.57 14.16
CA ARG A 335 -10.64 -7.75 13.05
C ARG A 335 -10.84 -6.75 11.91
N GLY A 336 -12.09 -6.50 11.50
CA GLY A 336 -12.40 -5.52 10.44
C GLY A 336 -11.95 -4.11 10.81
N VAL A 337 -12.26 -3.66 12.03
CA VAL A 337 -11.86 -2.34 12.53
C VAL A 337 -10.34 -2.25 12.64
N THR A 338 -9.67 -3.28 13.16
CA THR A 338 -8.21 -3.31 13.29
C THR A 338 -7.52 -3.19 11.91
N MET A 339 -8.02 -3.89 10.90
CA MET A 339 -7.49 -3.80 9.53
C MET A 339 -7.80 -2.45 8.88
N GLY A 340 -8.95 -1.84 9.19
CA GLY A 340 -9.26 -0.48 8.77
C GLY A 340 -8.29 0.55 9.37
N ILE A 341 -7.98 0.42 10.66
CA ILE A 341 -6.97 1.26 11.34
C ILE A 341 -5.59 1.05 10.73
N TYR A 342 -5.19 -0.21 10.48
CA TYR A 342 -3.95 -0.52 9.78
C TYR A 342 -3.85 0.22 8.44
N GLY A 343 -4.91 0.14 7.61
CA GLY A 343 -4.95 0.84 6.33
C GLY A 343 -4.89 2.36 6.46
N THR A 344 -5.62 2.93 7.42
CA THR A 344 -5.61 4.37 7.68
C THR A 344 -4.23 4.85 8.13
N VAL A 345 -3.60 4.17 9.09
CA VAL A 345 -2.25 4.50 9.58
C VAL A 345 -1.21 4.33 8.45
N LEU A 346 -1.34 3.28 7.65
CA LEU A 346 -0.50 3.04 6.48
C LEU A 346 -0.56 4.22 5.51
N PHE A 347 -1.74 4.65 5.12
CA PHE A 347 -1.90 5.76 4.18
C PHE A 347 -1.48 7.12 4.78
N ILE A 348 -1.71 7.35 6.07
CA ILE A 348 -1.19 8.54 6.78
C ILE A 348 0.33 8.58 6.75
N GLY A 349 1.00 7.47 7.04
CA GLY A 349 2.45 7.41 6.99
C GLY A 349 3.00 7.58 5.57
N LEU A 350 2.33 6.98 4.55
CA LEU A 350 2.67 7.17 3.15
C LEU A 350 2.57 8.63 2.71
N SER A 351 1.56 9.36 3.20
CA SER A 351 1.37 10.77 2.86
C SER A 351 2.31 11.70 3.60
N ALA A 352 2.64 11.37 4.86
CA ALA A 352 3.47 12.21 5.71
C ALA A 352 4.91 12.37 5.14
N GLY A 353 5.46 11.30 4.56
CA GLY A 353 6.80 11.32 3.99
C GLY A 353 7.01 12.45 2.96
N PRO A 354 6.29 12.45 1.83
CA PRO A 354 6.46 13.48 0.82
C PRO A 354 6.07 14.89 1.30
N LEU A 355 5.09 15.04 2.18
CA LEU A 355 4.71 16.35 2.72
C LEU A 355 5.80 16.95 3.61
N ILE A 356 6.38 16.13 4.49
CA ILE A 356 7.41 16.60 5.45
C ILE A 356 8.74 16.85 4.74
N PHE A 357 9.15 15.92 3.87
CA PHE A 357 10.47 15.96 3.25
C PHE A 357 10.48 16.62 1.86
N GLY A 358 9.32 16.86 1.25
CA GLY A 358 9.20 17.54 -0.04
C GLY A 358 9.83 18.92 -0.07
N PRO A 359 9.62 19.81 0.92
CA PRO A 359 10.33 21.09 0.99
C PRO A 359 11.86 20.93 1.06
N ILE A 360 12.37 19.89 1.72
CA ILE A 360 13.82 19.61 1.78
C ILE A 360 14.32 19.14 0.42
N VAL A 361 13.58 18.22 -0.23
CA VAL A 361 13.90 17.77 -1.60
C VAL A 361 13.89 18.94 -2.57
N GLN A 362 12.94 19.86 -2.44
CA GLN A 362 12.82 21.04 -3.30
C GLN A 362 14.02 22.00 -3.14
N ASN A 363 14.41 22.30 -1.91
CA ASN A 363 15.36 23.36 -1.59
C ASN A 363 16.82 22.85 -1.48
N ALA A 364 17.01 21.60 -0.98
CA ALA A 364 18.33 21.03 -0.69
C ALA A 364 18.65 19.77 -1.53
N GLY A 365 17.74 19.36 -2.43
CA GLY A 365 17.91 18.22 -3.31
C GLY A 365 17.51 16.87 -2.71
N TYR A 366 17.54 15.84 -3.56
CA TYR A 366 17.08 14.49 -3.22
C TYR A 366 17.90 13.83 -2.10
N ALA A 367 19.22 13.96 -2.14
CA ALA A 367 20.10 13.39 -1.12
C ALA A 367 19.76 13.89 0.29
N ALA A 368 19.54 15.20 0.45
CA ALA A 368 19.17 15.81 1.72
C ALA A 368 17.78 15.34 2.17
N GLY A 369 16.80 15.31 1.26
CA GLY A 369 15.44 14.86 1.58
C GLY A 369 15.39 13.37 1.97
N PHE A 370 16.10 12.51 1.24
CA PHE A 370 16.18 11.07 1.57
C PHE A 370 16.91 10.82 2.89
N THR A 371 17.98 11.56 3.17
CA THR A 371 18.71 11.48 4.44
C THR A 371 17.85 11.94 5.61
N ALA A 372 17.16 13.07 5.49
CA ALA A 372 16.26 13.56 6.54
C ALA A 372 15.13 12.56 6.81
N CYS A 373 14.53 12.00 5.76
CA CYS A 373 13.51 10.94 5.88
C CYS A 373 14.07 9.70 6.58
N ALA A 374 15.26 9.26 6.19
CA ALA A 374 15.94 8.10 6.78
C ALA A 374 16.17 8.28 8.27
N VAL A 375 16.69 9.43 8.68
CA VAL A 375 16.95 9.77 10.10
C VAL A 375 15.65 9.71 10.91
N VAL A 376 14.57 10.37 10.44
CA VAL A 376 13.29 10.38 11.16
C VAL A 376 12.70 8.98 11.21
N SER A 377 12.75 8.21 10.13
CA SER A 377 12.26 6.83 10.11
C SER A 377 13.01 5.93 11.09
N VAL A 378 14.33 6.02 11.15
CA VAL A 378 15.14 5.26 12.11
C VAL A 378 14.84 5.68 13.55
N LEU A 379 14.73 6.99 13.84
CA LEU A 379 14.38 7.48 15.16
C LEU A 379 13.02 6.95 15.63
N LEU A 380 12.00 6.99 14.79
CA LEU A 380 10.69 6.39 15.09
C LEU A 380 10.79 4.88 15.30
N GLY A 381 11.60 4.17 14.51
CA GLY A 381 11.88 2.74 14.69
C GLY A 381 12.56 2.43 16.02
N LEU A 382 13.50 3.27 16.46
CA LEU A 382 14.16 3.15 17.76
C LEU A 382 13.19 3.44 18.92
N VAL A 383 12.31 4.44 18.79
CA VAL A 383 11.24 4.71 19.78
C VAL A 383 10.33 3.49 19.91
N MET A 384 9.87 2.92 18.79
CA MET A 384 9.10 1.66 18.80
C MET A 384 9.84 0.55 19.56
N ALA A 385 11.12 0.35 19.26
CA ALA A 385 11.93 -0.69 19.88
C ALA A 385 12.10 -0.46 21.40
N GLY A 386 12.32 0.77 21.82
CA GLY A 386 12.41 1.16 23.25
C GLY A 386 11.12 0.86 24.00
N MET A 387 9.97 1.22 23.43
CA MET A 387 8.65 0.94 24.03
C MET A 387 8.36 -0.56 24.15
N GLN A 388 8.90 -1.40 23.27
CA GLN A 388 8.75 -2.86 23.33
C GLN A 388 9.73 -3.55 24.30
N ALA A 389 10.84 -2.91 24.62
CA ALA A 389 11.83 -3.43 25.56
C ALA A 389 11.39 -3.26 27.03
N GLU A 390 10.64 -2.20 27.35
CA GLU A 390 10.23 -1.85 28.70
C GLU A 390 9.34 -2.91 29.41
N PRO A 391 8.31 -3.50 28.79
CA PRO A 391 7.51 -4.54 29.43
C PRO A 391 8.29 -5.81 29.80
N LEU A 392 9.44 -6.04 29.16
CA LEU A 392 10.30 -7.19 29.41
C LEU A 392 11.22 -6.98 30.61
N ARG A 393 11.69 -5.74 30.85
CA ARG A 393 12.40 -5.37 32.07
C ARG A 393 11.51 -5.58 33.29
N ARG A 394 10.27 -5.12 33.25
CA ARG A 394 9.31 -5.29 34.36
C ARG A 394 8.96 -6.75 34.64
N ARG A 395 8.97 -7.65 33.63
CA ARG A 395 8.74 -9.08 33.84
C ARG A 395 9.95 -9.81 34.44
N SER A 396 11.17 -9.36 34.16
CA SER A 396 12.40 -9.91 34.77
C SER A 396 12.63 -9.42 36.20
N GLU A 397 11.98 -8.33 36.61
CA GLU A 397 12.06 -7.74 37.97
C GLU A 397 10.99 -8.28 38.93
N VAL A 398 10.01 -9.08 38.46
CA VAL A 398 9.05 -9.75 39.35
C VAL A 398 9.75 -10.97 39.95
N PRO A 399 10.01 -11.01 41.26
CA PRO A 399 10.58 -12.17 41.92
C PRO A 399 9.68 -13.41 41.69
N LEU A 400 10.26 -14.54 41.38
CA LEU A 400 9.55 -15.80 41.36
C LEU A 400 8.84 -16.01 42.71
N PRO A 401 7.55 -16.41 42.73
CA PRO A 401 6.91 -16.71 44.01
C PRO A 401 7.73 -17.78 44.74
N PRO A 402 7.88 -17.68 46.05
CA PRO A 402 8.62 -18.65 46.82
C PRO A 402 8.07 -20.06 46.53
N THR A 403 8.97 -20.96 46.19
CA THR A 403 8.63 -22.37 46.02
C THR A 403 7.95 -22.86 47.30
N ALA A 404 6.71 -23.34 47.23
CA ALA A 404 6.03 -23.91 48.34
C ALA A 404 6.89 -25.03 48.95
N PRO A 405 7.10 -25.08 50.30
CA PRO A 405 7.81 -26.18 50.89
C PRO A 405 7.05 -27.48 50.65
N GLY A 406 7.77 -28.45 50.13
CA GLY A 406 7.21 -29.78 49.81
C GLY A 406 6.56 -30.43 51.04
N THR A 407 5.34 -30.91 50.83
CA THR A 407 4.73 -31.95 51.66
C THR A 407 4.75 -33.26 50.93
#